data_bfe7163fcb0050006284c86f3b4f29dc
#
_entry.id   bfe7163fcb0050006284c86f3b4f29dc
#
_cell.length_a   1.000
_cell.length_b   1.000
_cell.length_c   1.000
_cell.angle_alpha   90.00
_cell.angle_beta   90.00
_cell.angle_gamma   90.00
#
_symmetry.space_group_name_H-M   'P 1'
#
loop_
_entity.id
_entity.type
_entity.pdbx_description
1 polymer ?
#
loop_
_entity_poly.entity_id
_entity_poly.type
_entity_poly.pdbx_seq_one_letter_code
_entity_poly.pdbx_strand_id
1 'polypeptide(L)'
;NKETNRMIDEDIELYSLFRKGDRKAFDTLFLKYYSILCAFGKYYIPIEDAEEVVLDIMTWLWENREFQIIETSLRSYLFMAVRNRCLDLISKNQTKRRCYEHMFAKEMQTSFEDPDFYVVEELMAKIEKAVMRLPDSYRITFEMSRYQDKTYKEIAKELNVSIKLVEYR
;
A
#
# COMPACT_ATOMS: atom_id res chain seq x y z
N ASN A 1 -5.59 -13.28 15.67
CA ASN A 1 -7.05 -13.17 15.61
C ASN A 1 -7.68 -12.19 16.63
N LYS A 2 -7.35 -12.22 17.94
CA LYS A 2 -7.84 -11.20 18.89
C LYS A 2 -7.09 -9.87 18.77
N GLU A 3 -5.79 -9.90 18.52
CA GLU A 3 -4.95 -8.70 18.34
C GLU A 3 -5.29 -7.95 17.04
N THR A 4 -5.53 -8.67 15.96
CA THR A 4 -5.94 -8.05 14.67
C THR A 4 -7.29 -7.35 14.78
N ASN A 5 -8.25 -7.93 15.51
CA ASN A 5 -9.55 -7.31 15.74
C ASN A 5 -9.43 -6.06 16.63
N ARG A 6 -8.57 -6.11 17.64
CA ARG A 6 -8.31 -4.97 18.54
C ARG A 6 -7.66 -3.79 17.80
N MET A 7 -6.70 -4.06 16.89
CA MET A 7 -6.07 -3.02 16.06
C MET A 7 -7.05 -2.38 15.07
N ILE A 8 -8.02 -3.15 14.55
CA ILE A 8 -9.06 -2.63 13.66
C ILE A 8 -10.01 -1.73 14.44
N ASP A 9 -10.40 -2.12 15.65
CA ASP A 9 -11.28 -1.33 16.50
C ASP A 9 -10.64 0.00 16.93
N GLU A 10 -9.34 -0.01 17.28
CA GLU A 10 -8.57 1.20 17.58
C GLU A 10 -8.49 2.17 16.39
N ASP A 11 -8.27 1.67 15.19
CA ASP A 11 -8.21 2.50 13.98
C ASP A 11 -9.56 3.13 13.65
N ILE A 12 -10.65 2.43 13.86
CA ILE A 12 -12.01 2.95 13.66
C ILE A 12 -12.28 4.10 14.63
N GLU A 13 -11.91 3.94 15.89
CA GLU A 13 -12.10 4.98 16.92
C GLU A 13 -11.25 6.21 16.63
N LEU A 14 -9.94 6.02 16.36
CA LEU A 14 -9.02 7.09 16.00
C LEU A 14 -9.47 7.81 14.72
N TYR A 15 -9.92 7.09 13.71
CA TYR A 15 -10.43 7.67 12.48
C TYR A 15 -11.69 8.48 12.71
N SER A 16 -12.60 8.03 13.57
CA SER A 16 -13.80 8.78 13.95
C SER A 16 -13.47 10.10 14.64
N LEU A 17 -12.51 10.11 15.58
CA LEU A 17 -12.02 11.31 16.25
C LEU A 17 -11.30 12.25 15.28
N PHE A 18 -10.43 11.71 14.44
CA PHE A 18 -9.74 12.45 13.40
C PHE A 18 -10.70 13.19 12.46
N ARG A 19 -11.78 12.55 12.01
CA ARG A 19 -12.80 13.18 11.17
C ARG A 19 -13.47 14.37 11.85
N LYS A 20 -13.56 14.37 13.18
CA LYS A 20 -14.07 15.50 13.98
C LYS A 20 -13.03 16.61 14.19
N GLY A 21 -11.84 16.48 13.62
CA GLY A 21 -10.75 17.46 13.72
C GLY A 21 -9.86 17.27 14.95
N ASP A 22 -9.90 16.12 15.60
CA ASP A 22 -8.99 15.82 16.71
C ASP A 22 -7.57 15.61 16.19
N ARG A 23 -6.70 16.59 16.48
CA ARG A 23 -5.30 16.58 16.06
C ARG A 23 -4.50 15.45 16.70
N LYS A 24 -4.78 15.11 17.95
CA LYS A 24 -4.07 14.04 18.65
C LYS A 24 -4.36 12.67 18.02
N ALA A 25 -5.61 12.46 17.62
CA ALA A 25 -5.99 11.25 16.89
C ALA A 25 -5.26 11.16 15.54
N PHE A 26 -5.12 12.29 14.83
CA PHE A 26 -4.33 12.35 13.60
C PHE A 26 -2.85 12.07 13.84
N ASP A 27 -2.23 12.72 14.84
CA ASP A 27 -0.82 12.50 15.18
C ASP A 27 -0.56 11.03 15.51
N THR A 28 -1.47 10.38 16.23
CA THR A 28 -1.38 8.94 16.55
C THR A 28 -1.45 8.07 15.30
N LEU A 29 -2.39 8.35 14.39
CA LEU A 29 -2.50 7.64 13.11
C LEU A 29 -1.28 7.88 12.23
N PHE A 30 -0.79 9.11 12.19
CA PHE A 30 0.41 9.49 11.44
C PHE A 30 1.62 8.67 11.92
N LEU A 31 1.92 8.69 13.22
CA LEU A 31 3.03 7.95 13.80
C LEU A 31 2.90 6.44 13.59
N LYS A 32 1.68 5.92 13.66
CA LYS A 32 1.41 4.49 13.44
C LYS A 32 1.68 4.04 12.00
N TYR A 33 1.35 4.89 11.02
CA TYR A 33 1.36 4.49 9.61
C TYR A 33 2.53 5.03 8.81
N TYR A 34 3.15 6.15 9.19
CA TYR A 34 4.16 6.82 8.38
C TYR A 34 5.31 5.92 7.94
N SER A 35 6.02 5.32 8.91
CA SER A 35 7.19 4.47 8.62
C SER A 35 6.83 3.26 7.75
N ILE A 36 5.70 2.63 8.05
CA ILE A 36 5.23 1.43 7.33
C ILE A 36 4.85 1.79 5.89
N LEU A 37 4.20 2.93 5.69
CA LEU A 37 3.81 3.40 4.36
C LEU A 37 5.02 3.84 3.53
N CYS A 38 6.02 4.50 4.15
CA CYS A 38 7.27 4.85 3.48
C CYS A 38 8.03 3.59 3.04
N ALA A 39 8.15 2.61 3.92
CA ALA A 39 8.78 1.32 3.60
C ALA A 39 8.02 0.57 2.49
N PHE A 40 6.69 0.66 2.47
CA PHE A 40 5.88 0.10 1.39
C PHE A 40 6.07 0.87 0.08
N GLY A 41 6.10 2.21 0.12
CA GLY A 41 6.37 3.06 -1.05
C GLY A 41 7.75 2.81 -1.66
N LYS A 42 8.78 2.57 -0.82
CA LYS A 42 10.15 2.23 -1.24
C LYS A 42 10.20 0.99 -2.13
N TYR A 43 9.22 0.11 -2.05
CA TYR A 43 9.13 -1.05 -2.94
C TYR A 43 8.86 -0.66 -4.40
N TYR A 44 8.27 0.51 -4.65
CA TYR A 44 7.92 1.00 -5.98
C TYR A 44 8.83 2.10 -6.49
N ILE A 45 9.28 3.01 -5.60
CA ILE A 45 10.02 4.23 -5.93
C ILE A 45 11.12 4.49 -4.88
N PRO A 46 12.11 5.37 -5.16
CA PRO A 46 13.11 5.77 -4.17
C PRO A 46 12.48 6.25 -2.88
N ILE A 47 13.20 6.07 -1.76
CA ILE A 47 12.67 6.38 -0.42
C ILE A 47 12.29 7.85 -0.27
N GLU A 48 13.06 8.76 -0.84
CA GLU A 48 12.80 10.21 -0.80
C GLU A 48 11.46 10.55 -1.47
N ASP A 49 11.20 9.97 -2.63
CA ASP A 49 9.94 10.12 -3.35
C ASP A 49 8.79 9.44 -2.58
N ALA A 50 9.04 8.31 -1.92
CA ALA A 50 8.04 7.60 -1.13
C ALA A 50 7.65 8.40 0.12
N GLU A 51 8.60 9.04 0.79
CA GLU A 51 8.34 9.94 1.92
C GLU A 51 7.47 11.13 1.50
N GLU A 52 7.77 11.76 0.36
CA GLU A 52 6.97 12.84 -0.20
C GLU A 52 5.54 12.37 -0.50
N VAL A 53 5.40 11.23 -1.15
CA VAL A 53 4.09 10.62 -1.44
C VAL A 53 3.28 10.37 -0.17
N VAL A 54 3.89 9.84 0.87
CA VAL A 54 3.20 9.55 2.14
C VAL A 54 2.79 10.83 2.83
N LEU A 55 3.68 11.84 2.87
CA LEU A 55 3.36 13.15 3.44
C LEU A 55 2.21 13.83 2.68
N ASP A 56 2.22 13.81 1.35
CA ASP A 56 1.13 14.34 0.52
C ASP A 56 -0.21 13.66 0.83
N ILE A 57 -0.22 12.33 0.93
CA ILE A 57 -1.43 11.56 1.26
C ILE A 57 -1.95 11.91 2.65
N MET A 58 -1.07 11.98 3.65
CA MET A 58 -1.46 12.33 5.02
C MET A 58 -1.96 13.77 5.13
N THR A 59 -1.31 14.71 4.43
CA THR A 59 -1.75 16.11 4.37
C THR A 59 -3.12 16.22 3.70
N TRP A 60 -3.28 15.58 2.54
CA TRP A 60 -4.55 15.54 1.85
C TRP A 60 -5.66 14.95 2.70
N LEU A 61 -5.37 13.86 3.41
CA LEU A 61 -6.33 13.20 4.31
C LEU A 61 -6.76 14.16 5.43
N TRP A 62 -5.84 14.94 6.02
CA TRP A 62 -6.15 15.94 7.03
C TRP A 62 -7.03 17.07 6.48
N GLU A 63 -6.70 17.58 5.31
CA GLU A 63 -7.43 18.68 4.67
C GLU A 63 -8.85 18.27 4.27
N ASN A 64 -9.04 17.03 3.84
CA ASN A 64 -10.32 16.51 3.34
C ASN A 64 -11.07 15.63 4.36
N ARG A 65 -10.66 15.63 5.63
CA ARG A 65 -11.18 14.74 6.69
C ARG A 65 -12.69 14.76 6.87
N GLU A 66 -13.34 15.89 6.61
CA GLU A 66 -14.79 16.05 6.78
C GLU A 66 -15.59 15.37 5.66
N PHE A 67 -15.04 15.42 4.44
CA PHE A 67 -15.71 14.94 3.24
C PHE A 67 -15.33 13.50 2.89
N GLN A 68 -14.18 13.04 3.36
CA GLN A 68 -13.69 11.71 3.04
C GLN A 68 -14.41 10.64 3.87
N ILE A 69 -15.13 9.76 3.18
CA ILE A 69 -15.73 8.56 3.79
C ILE A 69 -14.93 7.36 3.29
N ILE A 70 -14.23 6.70 4.21
CA ILE A 70 -13.49 5.48 3.90
C ILE A 70 -14.42 4.30 4.25
N GLU A 71 -14.95 3.65 3.21
CA GLU A 71 -15.85 2.49 3.33
C GLU A 71 -15.09 1.21 3.69
N THR A 72 -13.79 1.19 3.44
CA THR A 72 -12.88 0.09 3.80
C THR A 72 -12.15 0.39 5.10
N SER A 73 -11.21 -0.47 5.52
CA SER A 73 -10.33 -0.12 6.64
C SER A 73 -9.41 1.04 6.25
N LEU A 74 -9.13 1.96 7.21
CA LEU A 74 -8.18 3.06 7.02
C LEU A 74 -6.83 2.54 6.52
N ARG A 75 -6.36 1.43 7.08
CA ARG A 75 -5.13 0.76 6.66
C ARG A 75 -5.15 0.42 5.18
N SER A 76 -6.17 -0.30 4.72
CA SER A 76 -6.30 -0.70 3.31
C SER A 76 -6.35 0.50 2.39
N TYR A 77 -7.07 1.55 2.78
CA TYR A 77 -7.13 2.81 2.05
C TYR A 77 -5.75 3.45 1.89
N LEU A 78 -4.99 3.59 3.00
CA LEU A 78 -3.67 4.23 2.98
C LEU A 78 -2.67 3.47 2.10
N PHE A 79 -2.62 2.14 2.22
CA PHE A 79 -1.74 1.31 1.38
C PHE A 79 -2.11 1.41 -0.10
N MET A 80 -3.41 1.41 -0.43
CA MET A 80 -3.88 1.57 -1.80
C MET A 80 -3.56 2.97 -2.35
N ALA A 81 -3.73 4.02 -1.55
CA ALA A 81 -3.41 5.39 -1.93
C ALA A 81 -1.91 5.55 -2.24
N VAL A 82 -1.02 5.03 -1.37
CA VAL A 82 0.43 5.06 -1.60
C VAL A 82 0.79 4.30 -2.87
N ARG A 83 0.29 3.07 -3.03
CA ARG A 83 0.54 2.27 -4.22
C ARG A 83 0.15 3.02 -5.51
N ASN A 84 -1.08 3.52 -5.57
CA ASN A 84 -1.59 4.20 -6.76
C ASN A 84 -0.76 5.45 -7.06
N ARG A 85 -0.40 6.24 -6.04
CA ARG A 85 0.42 7.43 -6.23
C ARG A 85 1.84 7.11 -6.71
N CYS A 86 2.44 6.04 -6.19
CA CYS A 86 3.73 5.55 -6.67
C CYS A 86 3.66 5.10 -8.14
N LEU A 87 2.62 4.37 -8.53
CA LEU A 87 2.42 3.93 -9.91
C LEU A 87 2.19 5.10 -10.86
N ASP A 88 1.45 6.13 -10.42
CA ASP A 88 1.27 7.37 -11.19
C ASP A 88 2.60 8.09 -11.44
N LEU A 89 3.46 8.16 -10.43
CA LEU A 89 4.81 8.74 -10.57
C LEU A 89 5.67 7.95 -11.55
N ILE A 90 5.63 6.62 -11.48
CA ILE A 90 6.34 5.74 -12.42
C ILE A 90 5.84 5.97 -13.85
N SER A 91 4.52 6.05 -14.05
CA SER A 91 3.92 6.23 -15.37
C SER A 91 4.25 7.59 -15.97
N LYS A 92 4.25 8.66 -15.17
CA LYS A 92 4.61 10.01 -15.60
C LYS A 92 6.10 10.18 -15.93
N ASN A 93 6.95 9.36 -15.32
CA ASN A 93 8.42 9.47 -15.42
C ASN A 93 9.06 8.30 -16.18
N GLN A 94 8.44 7.79 -17.24
CA GLN A 94 9.00 6.67 -18.03
C GLN A 94 10.46 6.91 -18.49
N THR A 95 10.86 8.16 -18.68
CA THR A 95 12.26 8.50 -19.03
C THR A 95 13.20 8.38 -17.82
N LYS A 96 12.74 8.63 -16.60
CA LYS A 96 13.51 8.44 -15.36
C LYS A 96 13.59 6.97 -14.94
N ARG A 97 12.65 6.13 -15.34
CA ARG A 97 12.59 4.71 -14.97
C ARG A 97 13.89 3.95 -15.29
N ARG A 98 14.49 4.21 -16.43
CA ARG A 98 15.79 3.58 -16.83
C ARG A 98 16.96 4.01 -15.94
N CYS A 99 16.95 5.24 -15.41
CA CYS A 99 17.95 5.69 -14.45
C CYS A 99 17.74 5.06 -13.08
N TYR A 100 16.50 4.93 -12.63
CA TYR A 100 16.17 4.35 -11.33
C TYR A 100 16.43 2.85 -11.24
N GLU A 101 16.17 2.08 -12.29
CA GLU A 101 16.50 0.64 -12.32
C GLU A 101 18.00 0.39 -12.10
N HIS A 102 18.86 1.30 -12.57
CA HIS A 102 20.32 1.22 -12.33
C HIS A 102 20.71 1.65 -10.90
N MET A 103 20.00 2.58 -10.29
CA MET A 103 20.26 3.04 -8.91
C MET A 103 19.74 2.03 -7.87
N PHE A 104 18.57 1.44 -8.09
CA PHE A 104 17.99 0.41 -7.22
C PHE A 104 18.91 -0.79 -7.01
N ALA A 105 19.62 -1.23 -8.06
CA ALA A 105 20.59 -2.32 -7.94
C ALA A 105 21.79 -1.98 -7.04
N LYS A 106 22.06 -0.69 -6.81
CA LYS A 106 23.22 -0.21 -6.04
C LYS A 106 22.90 0.16 -4.61
N GLU A 107 21.68 0.65 -4.33
CA GLU A 107 21.27 1.11 -2.99
C GLU A 107 20.65 0.02 -2.11
N MET A 108 20.28 -1.13 -2.65
CA MET A 108 19.90 -2.29 -1.81
C MET A 108 21.03 -2.78 -0.88
N GLN A 109 22.24 -2.19 -0.98
CA GLN A 109 23.39 -2.52 -0.13
C GLN A 109 23.61 -1.56 1.05
N THR A 110 22.87 -0.46 1.17
CA THR A 110 23.00 0.45 2.31
C THR A 110 21.89 0.21 3.32
N SER A 111 22.26 -0.43 4.40
CA SER A 111 21.44 -0.77 5.56
C SER A 111 20.75 0.44 6.17
N PHE A 112 19.43 0.42 6.21
CA PHE A 112 18.63 1.20 7.15
C PHE A 112 18.51 0.39 8.45
N GLU A 113 19.05 0.89 9.54
CA GLU A 113 18.93 0.32 10.89
C GLU A 113 17.65 0.82 11.59
N ASP A 114 16.49 0.75 10.93
CA ASP A 114 15.21 1.01 11.58
C ASP A 114 14.58 -0.32 11.98
N PRO A 115 14.31 -0.57 13.26
CA PRO A 115 13.69 -1.81 13.73
C PRO A 115 12.33 -2.11 13.04
N ASP A 116 11.57 -1.07 12.66
CA ASP A 116 10.31 -1.22 11.95
C ASP A 116 10.50 -1.67 10.50
N PHE A 117 11.66 -1.39 9.91
CA PHE A 117 12.01 -1.84 8.56
C PHE A 117 12.09 -3.38 8.48
N TYR A 118 12.69 -4.02 9.47
CA TYR A 118 12.76 -5.49 9.53
C TYR A 118 11.37 -6.13 9.64
N VAL A 119 10.45 -5.50 10.36
CA VAL A 119 9.07 -5.98 10.49
C VAL A 119 8.35 -5.91 9.13
N VAL A 120 8.60 -4.86 8.36
CA VAL A 120 8.01 -4.69 7.01
C VAL A 120 8.63 -5.66 6.01
N GLU A 121 9.95 -5.84 6.01
CA GLU A 121 10.61 -6.85 5.16
C GLU A 121 10.14 -8.27 5.49
N GLU A 122 10.04 -8.59 6.78
CA GLU A 122 9.53 -9.89 7.21
C GLU A 122 8.07 -10.10 6.80
N LEU A 123 7.25 -9.04 6.91
CA LEU A 123 5.86 -9.07 6.47
C LEU A 123 5.76 -9.24 4.95
N MET A 124 6.56 -8.50 4.18
CA MET A 124 6.61 -8.62 2.72
C MET A 124 7.06 -10.01 2.28
N ALA A 125 8.11 -10.55 2.93
CA ALA A 125 8.56 -11.92 2.67
C ALA A 125 7.49 -12.97 3.04
N LYS A 126 6.71 -12.75 4.09
CA LYS A 126 5.56 -13.61 4.46
C LYS A 126 4.43 -13.52 3.45
N ILE A 127 4.13 -12.32 2.95
CA ILE A 127 3.11 -12.09 1.91
C ILE A 127 3.54 -12.78 0.62
N GLU A 128 4.77 -12.58 0.18
CA GLU A 128 5.31 -13.20 -1.02
C GLU A 128 5.27 -14.74 -0.94
N LYS A 129 5.73 -15.30 0.18
CA LYS A 129 5.61 -16.74 0.44
C LYS A 129 4.15 -17.23 0.46
N ALA A 130 3.23 -16.44 0.97
CA ALA A 130 1.82 -16.78 0.98
C ALA A 130 1.24 -16.77 -0.43
N VAL A 131 1.56 -15.77 -1.23
CA VAL A 131 1.15 -15.66 -2.65
C VAL A 131 1.71 -16.82 -3.47
N MET A 132 2.98 -17.19 -3.26
CA MET A 132 3.62 -18.32 -3.95
C MET A 132 3.00 -19.68 -3.59
N ARG A 133 2.33 -19.79 -2.44
CA ARG A 133 1.59 -21.00 -2.03
C ARG A 133 0.19 -21.08 -2.60
N LEU A 134 -0.32 -20.01 -3.20
CA LEU A 134 -1.62 -20.05 -3.85
C LEU A 134 -1.56 -20.98 -5.08
N PRO A 135 -2.64 -21.72 -5.35
CA PRO A 135 -2.79 -22.43 -6.64
C PRO A 135 -2.60 -21.44 -7.79
N ASP A 136 -1.99 -21.88 -8.89
CA ASP A 136 -1.60 -21.02 -10.01
C ASP A 136 -2.72 -20.10 -10.50
N SER A 137 -3.95 -20.61 -10.60
CA SER A 137 -5.08 -19.82 -11.05
C SER A 137 -5.45 -18.67 -10.10
N TYR A 138 -5.27 -18.86 -8.80
CA TYR A 138 -5.50 -17.81 -7.78
C TYR A 138 -4.34 -16.83 -7.77
N ARG A 139 -3.10 -17.34 -7.83
CA ARG A 139 -1.90 -16.51 -7.87
C ARG A 139 -1.92 -15.56 -9.07
N ILE A 140 -2.13 -16.09 -10.28
CA ILE A 140 -2.20 -15.30 -11.51
C ILE A 140 -3.29 -14.23 -11.41
N THR A 141 -4.48 -14.59 -10.94
CA THR A 141 -5.58 -13.63 -10.76
C THR A 141 -5.21 -12.53 -9.76
N PHE A 142 -4.59 -12.90 -8.64
CA PHE A 142 -4.11 -11.98 -7.62
C PHE A 142 -3.03 -11.03 -8.18
N GLU A 143 -2.02 -11.58 -8.88
CA GLU A 143 -0.93 -10.80 -9.49
C GLU A 143 -1.46 -9.79 -10.52
N MET A 144 -2.38 -10.21 -11.37
CA MET A 144 -3.01 -9.33 -12.35
C MET A 144 -3.80 -8.19 -11.70
N SER A 145 -4.51 -8.48 -10.61
CA SER A 145 -5.28 -7.49 -9.88
C SER A 145 -4.41 -6.55 -9.04
N ARG A 146 -3.35 -7.07 -8.38
CA ARG A 146 -2.58 -6.33 -7.38
C ARG A 146 -1.30 -5.68 -7.92
N TYR A 147 -0.67 -6.31 -8.91
CA TYR A 147 0.59 -5.83 -9.47
C TYR A 147 0.46 -5.24 -10.87
N GLN A 148 -0.61 -5.60 -11.61
CA GLN A 148 -0.83 -5.09 -12.97
C GLN A 148 -2.01 -4.13 -13.07
N ASP A 149 -2.67 -3.78 -11.95
CA ASP A 149 -3.81 -2.86 -11.87
C ASP A 149 -4.99 -3.19 -12.80
N LYS A 150 -5.12 -4.45 -13.20
CA LYS A 150 -6.21 -4.87 -14.07
C LYS A 150 -7.53 -4.94 -13.32
N THR A 151 -8.57 -4.45 -13.95
CA THR A 151 -9.95 -4.63 -13.47
C THR A 151 -10.38 -6.08 -13.61
N TYR A 152 -11.34 -6.51 -12.83
CA TYR A 152 -11.91 -7.87 -12.92
C TYR A 152 -12.43 -8.21 -14.31
N LYS A 153 -12.92 -7.22 -15.07
CA LYS A 153 -13.36 -7.38 -16.47
C LYS A 153 -12.19 -7.69 -17.40
N GLU A 154 -11.08 -6.99 -17.24
CA GLU A 154 -9.86 -7.21 -18.03
C GLU A 154 -9.23 -8.55 -17.71
N ILE A 155 -9.15 -8.91 -16.42
CA ILE A 155 -8.66 -10.21 -15.96
C ILE A 155 -9.53 -11.35 -16.53
N ALA A 156 -10.85 -11.21 -16.43
CA ALA A 156 -11.80 -12.20 -16.96
C ALA A 156 -11.62 -12.40 -18.47
N LYS A 157 -11.44 -11.31 -19.22
CA LYS A 157 -11.20 -11.35 -20.67
C LYS A 157 -9.87 -12.02 -21.00
N GLU A 158 -8.81 -11.66 -20.30
CA GLU A 158 -7.45 -12.17 -20.58
C GLU A 158 -7.29 -13.65 -20.22
N LEU A 159 -7.88 -14.06 -19.07
CA LEU A 159 -7.87 -15.46 -18.64
C LEU A 159 -8.97 -16.31 -19.29
N ASN A 160 -9.83 -15.70 -20.11
CA ASN A 160 -10.99 -16.34 -20.74
C ASN A 160 -11.90 -17.06 -19.72
N VAL A 161 -12.22 -16.36 -18.63
CA VAL A 161 -13.10 -16.84 -17.56
C VAL A 161 -14.22 -15.86 -17.26
N SER A 162 -15.22 -16.25 -16.48
CA SER A 162 -16.28 -15.33 -16.07
C SER A 162 -15.78 -14.34 -15.01
N ILE A 163 -16.36 -13.14 -14.96
CA ILE A 163 -16.08 -12.14 -13.93
C ILE A 163 -16.31 -12.72 -12.53
N LYS A 164 -17.40 -13.49 -12.36
CA LYS A 164 -17.71 -14.17 -11.08
C LYS A 164 -16.61 -15.11 -10.62
N LEU A 165 -15.93 -15.78 -11.56
CA LEU A 165 -14.80 -16.66 -11.23
C LEU A 165 -13.56 -15.86 -10.82
N VAL A 166 -13.35 -14.68 -11.41
CA VAL A 166 -12.28 -13.75 -10.97
C VAL A 166 -12.55 -13.22 -9.57
N GLU A 167 -13.81 -12.84 -9.27
CA GLU A 167 -14.23 -12.40 -7.92
C GLU A 167 -14.04 -13.49 -6.85
N TYR A 168 -14.24 -14.75 -7.23
CA TYR A 168 -14.09 -15.89 -6.33
C TYR A 168 -12.63 -16.22 -6.04
N ARG A 169 -11.72 -15.93 -6.93
CA ARG A 169 -10.28 -16.20 -6.80
C ARG A 169 -9.55 -15.09 -6.07
#